data_f659ccf401483c532b03857ea19a0d01
#
_entry.id   f659ccf401483c532b03857ea19a0d01
#
_cell.length_a   1.000
_cell.length_b   1.000
_cell.length_c   1.000
_cell.angle_alpha   90.00
_cell.angle_beta   90.00
_cell.angle_gamma   90.00
#
_symmetry.space_group_name_H-M   'P 1'
#
loop_
_entity.id
_entity.type
_entity.pdbx_description
1 polymer ?
#
loop_
_entity_poly.entity_id
_entity_poly.type
_entity_poly.pdbx_seq_one_letter_code
_entity_poly.pdbx_strand_id
1 'polypeptide(L)'
;DPNISKLVSAEAVAASDQKYRNNYFYDGSSALSVIPIQAGQSVAAVYETTAGKGKAEVLGEVNLVTNSDNACYKIQIYTDLTDPYDPESGTAAYAAPYEFEQPIAGVQTISVPEVVLKQGSRYSVVITNSGIEKISFGVEAKSSYGNWFTCTAGIETGQTFYKGASETARWTDGKTKNWTARIKAHTRTLNQSWVPDTPVFQVKAYNSGYNLISWEKVSGATGYYVYRKPAAGGKWSQIADVGTSELKYKDSKVTANASYRYTVKAYYEASGKRYSGKY
;
A
#
# COMPACT_ATOMS: atom_id res chain seq x y z
N ASP A 1 -24.37 -17.06 26.60
CA ASP A 1 -23.75 -15.82 27.11
C ASP A 1 -24.17 -14.66 26.19
N PRO A 2 -24.96 -13.68 26.70
CA PRO A 2 -25.43 -12.55 25.89
C PRO A 2 -24.31 -11.64 25.36
N ASN A 3 -23.08 -11.84 25.79
CA ASN A 3 -21.91 -11.09 25.28
C ASN A 3 -21.22 -11.73 24.07
N ILE A 4 -21.53 -12.97 23.74
CA ILE A 4 -21.00 -13.65 22.54
C ILE A 4 -21.70 -13.16 21.28
N SER A 5 -22.96 -12.76 21.34
CA SER A 5 -23.72 -12.26 20.19
C SER A 5 -23.26 -10.88 19.68
N LYS A 6 -22.47 -10.14 20.43
CA LYS A 6 -21.90 -8.84 20.01
C LYS A 6 -20.56 -8.97 19.27
N LEU A 7 -19.95 -10.14 19.23
CA LEU A 7 -18.66 -10.39 18.59
C LEU A 7 -18.78 -11.01 17.20
N VAL A 8 -19.98 -11.27 16.73
CA VAL A 8 -20.21 -11.75 15.38
C VAL A 8 -20.61 -10.56 14.51
N SER A 9 -19.67 -9.72 14.16
CA SER A 9 -19.78 -9.06 12.88
C SER A 9 -19.43 -10.11 11.82
N ALA A 10 -20.42 -10.87 11.39
CA ALA A 10 -20.29 -11.62 10.17
C ALA A 10 -20.16 -10.56 9.06
N GLU A 11 -18.97 -10.31 8.55
CA GLU A 11 -18.80 -9.71 7.25
C GLU A 11 -19.28 -10.71 6.20
N ALA A 12 -20.57 -10.90 6.10
CA ALA A 12 -21.20 -11.55 4.98
C ALA A 12 -21.35 -10.54 3.85
N VAL A 13 -20.23 -10.12 3.28
CA VAL A 13 -20.25 -9.44 1.98
C VAL A 13 -20.44 -10.51 0.93
N ALA A 14 -21.48 -10.39 0.09
CA ALA A 14 -21.70 -11.29 -1.02
C ALA A 14 -20.41 -11.34 -1.88
N ALA A 15 -19.86 -12.54 -2.12
CA ALA A 15 -18.58 -12.73 -2.79
C ALA A 15 -18.50 -12.14 -4.21
N SER A 16 -19.64 -11.78 -4.80
CA SER A 16 -19.76 -11.13 -6.12
C SER A 16 -19.37 -9.65 -6.12
N ASP A 17 -19.44 -8.96 -4.98
CA ASP A 17 -19.31 -7.49 -4.92
C ASP A 17 -17.95 -7.04 -4.34
N GLN A 18 -17.11 -7.98 -3.90
CA GLN A 18 -15.78 -7.65 -3.38
C GLN A 18 -14.83 -7.27 -4.52
N LYS A 19 -14.40 -6.02 -4.53
CA LYS A 19 -13.36 -5.53 -5.44
C LYS A 19 -12.01 -6.16 -5.14
N TYR A 20 -11.68 -6.34 -3.85
CA TYR A 20 -10.42 -6.91 -3.38
C TYR A 20 -10.69 -8.31 -2.81
N ARG A 21 -10.23 -9.37 -3.51
CA ARG A 21 -10.59 -10.77 -3.19
C ARG A 21 -9.46 -11.57 -2.56
N ASN A 22 -8.23 -11.08 -2.64
CA ASN A 22 -7.09 -11.75 -2.01
C ASN A 22 -6.94 -11.18 -0.60
N ASN A 23 -6.86 -12.06 0.40
CA ASN A 23 -6.78 -11.68 1.80
C ASN A 23 -5.44 -12.14 2.37
N TYR A 24 -4.68 -11.23 2.92
CA TYR A 24 -3.42 -11.47 3.62
C TYR A 24 -3.62 -11.23 5.11
N PHE A 25 -3.40 -12.23 5.92
CA PHE A 25 -3.56 -12.16 7.38
C PHE A 25 -2.81 -13.30 8.05
N TYR A 26 -2.51 -13.13 9.33
CA TYR A 26 -1.86 -14.14 10.17
C TYR A 26 -2.72 -14.54 11.36
N ASP A 27 -3.74 -13.75 11.69
CA ASP A 27 -4.69 -14.07 12.74
C ASP A 27 -5.65 -15.16 12.26
N GLY A 28 -5.69 -16.28 12.96
CA GLY A 28 -6.48 -17.46 12.56
C GLY A 28 -7.40 -17.96 13.65
N SER A 29 -7.30 -17.43 14.87
CA SER A 29 -8.15 -17.83 15.99
C SER A 29 -9.15 -16.75 16.39
N SER A 30 -10.13 -17.15 17.19
CA SER A 30 -11.10 -16.24 17.80
C SER A 30 -10.57 -15.51 19.04
N ALA A 31 -9.36 -15.83 19.52
CA ALA A 31 -8.80 -15.22 20.72
C ALA A 31 -8.30 -13.80 20.43
N LEU A 32 -9.14 -12.83 20.77
CA LEU A 32 -8.79 -11.43 20.72
C LEU A 32 -8.09 -11.03 22.03
N SER A 33 -6.90 -10.50 21.90
CA SER A 33 -6.19 -9.78 22.95
C SER A 33 -5.87 -8.36 22.44
N VAL A 34 -5.34 -7.51 23.29
CA VAL A 34 -4.95 -6.15 22.92
C VAL A 34 -3.58 -5.82 23.50
N ILE A 35 -2.83 -4.99 22.77
CA ILE A 35 -1.61 -4.36 23.26
C ILE A 35 -1.77 -2.85 23.29
N PRO A 36 -1.19 -2.17 24.28
CA PRO A 36 -1.20 -0.71 24.32
C PRO A 36 -0.22 -0.16 23.29
N ILE A 37 -0.66 0.81 22.49
CA ILE A 37 0.18 1.57 21.57
C ILE A 37 0.08 3.05 21.93
N GLN A 38 1.18 3.61 22.44
CA GLN A 38 1.28 5.02 22.79
C GLN A 38 1.36 5.89 21.51
N ALA A 39 1.19 7.19 21.65
CA ALA A 39 1.39 8.14 20.58
C ALA A 39 2.76 7.95 19.90
N GLY A 40 2.78 7.91 18.57
CA GLY A 40 3.99 7.72 17.77
C GLY A 40 4.52 6.27 17.71
N GLN A 41 3.96 5.32 18.46
CA GLN A 41 4.33 3.92 18.37
C GLN A 41 3.62 3.25 17.19
N SER A 42 4.25 2.23 16.63
CA SER A 42 3.76 1.56 15.42
C SER A 42 3.65 0.05 15.59
N VAL A 43 2.70 -0.54 14.88
CA VAL A 43 2.62 -1.96 14.60
C VAL A 43 2.67 -2.17 13.09
N ALA A 44 3.19 -3.32 12.66
CA ALA A 44 3.27 -3.65 11.25
C ALA A 44 2.99 -5.12 11.00
N ALA A 45 2.52 -5.42 9.79
CA ALA A 45 2.48 -6.77 9.24
C ALA A 45 3.23 -6.80 7.91
N VAL A 46 4.01 -7.85 7.68
CA VAL A 46 4.78 -8.09 6.46
C VAL A 46 4.17 -9.27 5.72
N TYR A 47 3.89 -9.09 4.45
CA TYR A 47 3.31 -10.11 3.57
C TYR A 47 4.12 -10.29 2.30
N GLU A 48 3.90 -11.40 1.62
CA GLU A 48 4.45 -11.66 0.29
C GLU A 48 3.29 -11.91 -0.69
N THR A 49 3.33 -11.28 -1.86
CA THR A 49 2.28 -11.42 -2.88
C THR A 49 2.22 -12.83 -3.43
N THR A 50 1.01 -13.37 -3.56
CA THR A 50 0.75 -14.73 -4.06
C THR A 50 0.30 -14.77 -5.52
N ALA A 51 0.25 -13.63 -6.19
CA ALA A 51 -0.13 -13.56 -7.60
C ALA A 51 0.69 -14.50 -8.46
N GLY A 52 0.02 -15.22 -9.35
CA GLY A 52 0.66 -16.14 -10.29
C GLY A 52 1.63 -15.43 -11.23
N LYS A 53 2.46 -16.23 -11.92
CA LYS A 53 3.50 -15.73 -12.84
C LYS A 53 2.97 -14.69 -13.84
N GLY A 54 3.63 -13.54 -13.92
CA GLY A 54 3.30 -12.45 -14.84
C GLY A 54 2.10 -11.60 -14.41
N LYS A 55 1.63 -11.75 -13.18
CA LYS A 55 0.55 -10.94 -12.61
C LYS A 55 1.11 -10.04 -11.51
N ALA A 56 0.41 -8.95 -11.25
CA ALA A 56 0.63 -8.10 -10.09
C ALA A 56 -0.64 -8.07 -9.23
N GLU A 57 -0.55 -7.51 -8.05
CA GLU A 57 -1.69 -7.25 -7.19
C GLU A 57 -1.83 -5.76 -6.91
N VAL A 58 -3.04 -5.33 -6.60
CA VAL A 58 -3.31 -3.99 -6.11
C VAL A 58 -3.91 -4.11 -4.72
N LEU A 59 -3.19 -3.58 -3.73
CA LEU A 59 -3.71 -3.38 -2.39
C LEU A 59 -4.58 -2.12 -2.39
N GLY A 60 -5.76 -2.19 -1.82
CA GLY A 60 -6.66 -1.03 -1.74
C GLY A 60 -7.46 -0.97 -0.44
N GLU A 61 -7.36 -2.01 0.41
CA GLU A 61 -8.01 -2.00 1.70
C GLU A 61 -7.12 -2.62 2.78
N VAL A 62 -7.18 -2.05 3.97
CA VAL A 62 -6.52 -2.53 5.18
C VAL A 62 -7.59 -2.76 6.25
N ASN A 63 -7.56 -3.92 6.91
CA ASN A 63 -8.42 -4.19 8.06
C ASN A 63 -7.58 -4.21 9.33
N LEU A 64 -8.09 -3.61 10.38
CA LEU A 64 -7.49 -3.60 11.71
C LEU A 64 -8.55 -3.71 12.80
N VAL A 65 -8.10 -4.00 14.01
CA VAL A 65 -8.94 -4.09 15.20
C VAL A 65 -8.40 -3.19 16.29
N THR A 66 -9.26 -2.38 16.89
CA THR A 66 -8.93 -1.60 18.09
C THR A 66 -10.04 -1.74 19.13
N ASN A 67 -9.66 -1.71 20.40
CA ASN A 67 -10.60 -1.62 21.52
C ASN A 67 -10.56 -0.20 22.16
N SER A 68 -10.40 0.82 21.32
CA SER A 68 -10.42 2.23 21.73
C SER A 68 -11.30 3.01 20.77
N ASP A 69 -12.15 3.86 21.32
CA ASP A 69 -12.91 4.86 20.55
C ASP A 69 -11.98 6.05 20.17
N ASN A 70 -12.34 6.77 19.12
CA ASN A 70 -11.63 7.94 18.61
C ASN A 70 -10.13 7.69 18.37
N ALA A 71 -9.79 6.49 17.88
CA ALA A 71 -8.42 6.12 17.59
C ALA A 71 -7.94 6.74 16.27
N CYS A 72 -6.81 7.46 16.31
CA CYS A 72 -6.22 8.10 15.15
C CYS A 72 -4.99 7.34 14.68
N TYR A 73 -4.92 7.07 13.38
CA TYR A 73 -3.86 6.28 12.77
C TYR A 73 -3.22 6.98 11.57
N LYS A 74 -1.93 6.70 11.37
CA LYS A 74 -1.23 6.88 10.11
C LYS A 74 -0.93 5.51 9.52
N ILE A 75 -1.36 5.27 8.29
CA ILE A 75 -1.14 4.03 7.56
C ILE A 75 -0.14 4.29 6.44
N GLN A 76 0.98 3.58 6.44
CA GLN A 76 1.96 3.59 5.36
C GLN A 76 2.15 2.18 4.81
N ILE A 77 2.25 2.06 3.51
CA ILE A 77 2.58 0.83 2.81
C ILE A 77 4.02 0.95 2.31
N TYR A 78 4.86 -0.03 2.61
CA TYR A 78 6.19 -0.15 2.00
C TYR A 78 6.19 -1.33 1.06
N THR A 79 6.71 -1.13 -0.14
CA THR A 79 6.80 -2.14 -1.21
C THR A 79 8.25 -2.54 -1.44
N ASP A 80 8.44 -3.75 -2.01
CA ASP A 80 9.77 -4.25 -2.37
C ASP A 80 10.75 -4.26 -1.16
N LEU A 81 10.30 -4.82 -0.02
CA LEU A 81 11.12 -4.90 1.18
C LEU A 81 12.43 -5.66 0.90
N THR A 82 13.54 -5.10 1.35
CA THR A 82 14.89 -5.68 1.22
C THR A 82 15.30 -6.49 2.45
N ASP A 83 14.71 -6.19 3.61
CA ASP A 83 14.88 -6.92 4.86
C ASP A 83 13.51 -7.37 5.39
N PRO A 84 13.25 -8.69 5.53
CA PRO A 84 11.97 -9.19 6.03
C PRO A 84 11.72 -8.88 7.52
N TYR A 85 12.75 -8.46 8.26
CA TYR A 85 12.65 -8.09 9.67
C TYR A 85 12.59 -6.59 9.91
N ASP A 86 12.67 -5.79 8.85
CA ASP A 86 12.43 -4.36 8.88
C ASP A 86 11.26 -3.97 7.95
N PRO A 87 10.05 -3.77 8.51
CA PRO A 87 8.89 -3.34 7.75
C PRO A 87 9.03 -2.02 6.97
N GLU A 88 10.05 -1.23 7.24
CA GLU A 88 10.33 0.05 6.56
C GLU A 88 11.50 -0.03 5.56
N SER A 89 12.08 -1.23 5.34
CA SER A 89 13.24 -1.44 4.46
C SER A 89 12.96 -1.29 2.97
N GLY A 90 11.70 -1.09 2.60
CA GLY A 90 11.26 -0.95 1.21
C GLY A 90 11.02 0.50 0.79
N THR A 91 10.30 0.65 -0.31
CA THR A 91 9.90 1.96 -0.83
C THR A 91 8.54 2.35 -0.27
N ALA A 92 8.45 3.51 0.38
CA ALA A 92 7.18 4.07 0.85
C ALA A 92 6.25 4.35 -0.34
N ALA A 93 5.05 3.78 -0.32
CA ALA A 93 4.09 3.92 -1.41
C ALA A 93 3.42 5.30 -1.43
N TYR A 94 3.30 5.95 -0.27
CA TYR A 94 2.71 7.28 -0.14
C TYR A 94 3.77 8.31 0.22
N ALA A 95 3.69 9.50 -0.38
CA ALA A 95 4.59 10.62 -0.06
C ALA A 95 4.38 11.12 1.39
N ALA A 96 3.16 10.99 1.91
CA ALA A 96 2.81 11.14 3.32
C ALA A 96 1.88 9.98 3.70
N PRO A 97 1.98 9.41 4.91
CA PRO A 97 1.11 8.34 5.35
C PRO A 97 -0.37 8.74 5.26
N TYR A 98 -1.22 7.77 4.94
CA TYR A 98 -2.67 7.96 4.91
C TYR A 98 -3.21 8.09 6.33
N GLU A 99 -3.89 9.19 6.65
CA GLU A 99 -4.47 9.46 7.96
C GLU A 99 -5.89 8.91 8.04
N PHE A 100 -6.21 8.27 9.15
CA PHE A 100 -7.52 7.69 9.41
C PHE A 100 -7.90 7.85 10.87
N GLU A 101 -9.15 8.21 11.11
CA GLU A 101 -9.78 8.26 12.43
C GLU A 101 -10.86 7.21 12.54
N GLN A 102 -10.80 6.40 13.59
CA GLN A 102 -11.79 5.39 13.92
C GLN A 102 -12.62 5.87 15.12
N PRO A 103 -13.86 6.33 14.90
CA PRO A 103 -14.67 6.91 15.97
C PRO A 103 -15.15 5.90 17.02
N ILE A 104 -15.32 4.64 16.63
CA ILE A 104 -15.87 3.58 17.51
C ILE A 104 -14.93 2.39 17.51
N ALA A 105 -14.68 1.81 18.69
CA ALA A 105 -13.93 0.57 18.86
C ALA A 105 -14.53 -0.59 18.04
N GLY A 106 -13.67 -1.49 17.59
CA GLY A 106 -14.09 -2.70 16.85
C GLY A 106 -13.18 -3.01 15.67
N VAL A 107 -13.73 -3.78 14.75
CA VAL A 107 -13.09 -4.13 13.47
C VAL A 107 -13.41 -3.05 12.46
N GLN A 108 -12.39 -2.57 11.75
CA GLN A 108 -12.56 -1.56 10.72
C GLN A 108 -11.83 -1.96 9.45
N THR A 109 -12.52 -1.90 8.32
CA THR A 109 -11.94 -1.97 6.97
C THR A 109 -11.80 -0.57 6.42
N ILE A 110 -10.57 -0.21 6.06
CA ILE A 110 -10.18 1.12 5.64
C ILE A 110 -9.77 1.06 4.18
N SER A 111 -10.47 1.80 3.31
CA SER A 111 -10.03 1.99 1.94
C SER A 111 -8.82 2.94 1.93
N VAL A 112 -7.72 2.49 1.37
CA VAL A 112 -6.48 3.27 1.23
C VAL A 112 -6.19 3.54 -0.24
N PRO A 113 -5.38 4.56 -0.58
CA PRO A 113 -4.96 4.77 -1.96
C PRO A 113 -4.31 3.50 -2.54
N GLU A 114 -4.72 3.11 -3.74
CA GLU A 114 -4.29 1.85 -4.35
C GLU A 114 -2.77 1.79 -4.54
N VAL A 115 -2.17 0.64 -4.17
CA VAL A 115 -0.73 0.37 -4.29
C VAL A 115 -0.53 -0.87 -5.13
N VAL A 116 0.25 -0.76 -6.22
CA VAL A 116 0.63 -1.92 -7.03
C VAL A 116 1.76 -2.68 -6.35
N LEU A 117 1.55 -3.97 -6.18
CA LEU A 117 2.48 -4.92 -5.58
C LEU A 117 2.97 -5.89 -6.68
N LYS A 118 4.27 -6.00 -6.83
CA LYS A 118 4.89 -6.91 -7.80
C LYS A 118 4.73 -8.36 -7.37
N GLN A 119 4.71 -9.27 -8.34
CA GLN A 119 4.70 -10.71 -8.08
C GLN A 119 5.87 -11.14 -7.18
N GLY A 120 5.57 -11.91 -6.12
CA GLY A 120 6.57 -12.46 -5.21
C GLY A 120 7.35 -11.39 -4.45
N SER A 121 6.89 -10.15 -4.44
CA SER A 121 7.49 -9.09 -3.64
C SER A 121 6.93 -9.09 -2.23
N ARG A 122 7.79 -8.75 -1.27
CA ARG A 122 7.35 -8.49 0.09
C ARG A 122 6.94 -7.05 0.24
N TYR A 123 5.89 -6.85 1.02
CA TYR A 123 5.37 -5.54 1.37
C TYR A 123 4.94 -5.52 2.83
N SER A 124 4.86 -4.34 3.40
CA SER A 124 4.36 -4.15 4.76
C SER A 124 3.20 -3.18 4.81
N VAL A 125 2.35 -3.39 5.79
CA VAL A 125 1.35 -2.43 6.26
C VAL A 125 1.83 -1.94 7.62
N VAL A 126 2.20 -0.67 7.72
CA VAL A 126 2.66 -0.01 8.95
C VAL A 126 1.57 0.91 9.45
N ILE A 127 1.15 0.70 10.70
CA ILE A 127 0.10 1.47 11.36
C ILE A 127 0.71 2.15 12.57
N THR A 128 0.68 3.48 12.59
CA THR A 128 1.21 4.31 13.68
C THR A 128 0.07 5.00 14.41
N ASN A 129 0.06 4.96 15.73
CA ASN A 129 -0.84 5.80 16.52
C ASN A 129 -0.45 7.26 16.34
N SER A 130 -1.28 8.05 15.66
CA SER A 130 -1.07 9.48 15.42
C SER A 130 -1.83 10.38 16.41
N GLY A 131 -2.67 9.77 17.25
CA GLY A 131 -3.36 10.49 18.33
C GLY A 131 -2.44 10.77 19.51
N ILE A 132 -2.93 11.58 20.44
CA ILE A 132 -2.23 11.88 21.70
C ILE A 132 -2.49 10.82 22.76
N GLU A 133 -3.59 10.09 22.65
CA GLU A 133 -3.99 9.08 23.61
C GLU A 133 -3.44 7.70 23.25
N LYS A 134 -3.25 6.89 24.28
CA LYS A 134 -2.95 5.47 24.14
C LYS A 134 -4.15 4.74 23.53
N ILE A 135 -3.89 3.91 22.54
CA ILE A 135 -4.89 3.02 21.95
C ILE A 135 -4.64 1.56 22.33
N SER A 136 -5.70 0.76 22.40
CA SER A 136 -5.67 -0.67 22.63
C SER A 136 -5.82 -1.39 21.29
N PHE A 137 -4.67 -1.76 20.69
CA PHE A 137 -4.61 -2.37 19.36
C PHE A 137 -4.85 -3.88 19.44
N GLY A 138 -5.70 -4.43 18.56
CA GLY A 138 -6.05 -5.83 18.52
C GLY A 138 -4.90 -6.72 18.08
N VAL A 139 -4.62 -7.74 18.86
CA VAL A 139 -3.66 -8.79 18.55
C VAL A 139 -4.30 -10.15 18.82
N GLU A 140 -3.72 -11.17 18.22
CA GLU A 140 -3.97 -12.55 18.59
C GLU A 140 -2.79 -13.03 19.42
N ALA A 141 -3.08 -13.62 20.59
CA ALA A 141 -2.08 -14.16 21.49
C ALA A 141 -2.54 -15.52 22.01
N LYS A 142 -1.61 -16.32 22.50
CA LYS A 142 -1.96 -17.56 23.19
C LYS A 142 -2.83 -17.23 24.40
N SER A 143 -3.99 -17.82 24.47
CA SER A 143 -4.95 -17.63 25.56
C SER A 143 -5.46 -18.97 26.08
N SER A 144 -5.58 -19.10 27.39
CA SER A 144 -6.13 -20.29 28.05
C SER A 144 -7.34 -19.87 28.89
N TYR A 145 -8.45 -20.59 28.72
CA TYR A 145 -9.69 -20.37 29.44
C TYR A 145 -9.94 -21.57 30.36
N GLY A 146 -9.43 -21.48 31.57
CA GLY A 146 -9.43 -22.60 32.52
C GLY A 146 -8.60 -23.79 31.99
N ASN A 147 -8.98 -25.00 32.41
CA ASN A 147 -8.28 -26.25 32.05
C ASN A 147 -8.88 -26.92 30.79
N TRP A 148 -9.88 -26.36 30.17
CA TRP A 148 -10.70 -27.02 29.15
C TRP A 148 -10.60 -26.38 27.76
N PHE A 149 -10.02 -25.20 27.62
CA PHE A 149 -9.81 -24.59 26.33
C PHE A 149 -8.52 -23.73 26.29
N THR A 150 -7.65 -24.04 25.33
CA THR A 150 -6.48 -23.21 25.01
C THR A 150 -6.52 -22.85 23.54
N CYS A 151 -6.51 -21.56 23.25
CA CYS A 151 -6.31 -21.04 21.92
C CYS A 151 -4.81 -20.79 21.70
N THR A 152 -4.27 -21.39 20.66
CA THR A 152 -2.86 -21.19 20.28
C THR A 152 -2.83 -20.38 18.98
N ALA A 153 -2.32 -19.16 19.03
CA ALA A 153 -2.09 -18.35 17.86
C ALA A 153 -0.93 -18.94 17.02
N GLY A 154 -1.10 -18.94 15.70
CA GLY A 154 -0.05 -19.34 14.75
C GLY A 154 0.95 -18.20 14.57
N ILE A 155 1.80 -17.96 15.59
CA ILE A 155 2.75 -16.83 15.58
C ILE A 155 4.10 -17.30 15.05
N GLU A 156 4.48 -16.80 13.87
CA GLU A 156 5.75 -17.07 13.25
C GLU A 156 6.62 -15.82 13.14
N THR A 157 7.95 -16.05 13.08
CA THR A 157 8.94 -14.98 12.93
C THR A 157 8.76 -14.28 11.57
N GLY A 158 8.91 -12.94 11.56
CA GLY A 158 8.85 -12.16 10.33
C GLY A 158 7.43 -11.80 9.87
N GLN A 159 6.41 -12.11 10.65
CA GLN A 159 5.01 -11.84 10.30
C GLN A 159 4.56 -10.45 10.74
N THR A 160 4.68 -10.15 12.02
CA THR A 160 4.20 -8.89 12.60
C THR A 160 5.22 -8.29 13.56
N PHE A 161 5.17 -6.97 13.70
CA PHE A 161 6.20 -6.21 14.38
C PHE A 161 5.61 -5.07 15.21
N TYR A 162 6.40 -4.62 16.17
CA TYR A 162 6.14 -3.43 17.00
C TYR A 162 7.36 -2.53 17.02
N LYS A 163 7.15 -1.21 17.02
CA LYS A 163 8.20 -0.18 17.09
C LYS A 163 7.84 0.90 18.09
N GLY A 164 8.77 1.27 18.96
CA GLY A 164 8.64 2.41 19.88
C GLY A 164 8.57 3.76 19.16
N ALA A 165 8.17 4.80 19.86
CA ALA A 165 8.00 6.15 19.29
C ALA A 165 9.33 6.90 19.04
N SER A 166 10.44 6.47 19.62
CA SER A 166 11.74 7.11 19.41
C SER A 166 12.23 6.93 17.97
N GLU A 167 12.85 7.94 17.39
CA GLU A 167 13.49 7.87 16.07
C GLU A 167 14.57 6.75 15.97
N THR A 168 15.21 6.43 17.11
CA THR A 168 16.20 5.34 17.18
C THR A 168 15.59 3.97 17.49
N ALA A 169 14.28 3.91 17.70
CA ALA A 169 13.59 2.65 17.98
C ALA A 169 13.71 1.69 16.78
N ARG A 170 13.95 0.43 17.10
CA ARG A 170 14.00 -0.65 16.11
C ARG A 170 12.73 -1.48 16.16
N TRP A 171 12.42 -2.11 15.06
CA TRP A 171 11.34 -3.08 14.99
C TRP A 171 11.62 -4.31 15.86
N THR A 172 10.65 -4.73 16.61
CA THR A 172 10.67 -5.94 17.45
C THR A 172 9.64 -6.91 16.89
N ASP A 173 10.06 -8.13 16.60
CA ASP A 173 9.20 -9.19 16.08
C ASP A 173 8.15 -9.61 17.13
N GLY A 174 6.89 -9.69 16.72
CA GLY A 174 5.75 -10.07 17.56
C GLY A 174 5.89 -11.48 18.15
N LYS A 175 6.60 -12.40 17.46
CA LYS A 175 6.89 -13.73 18.00
C LYS A 175 7.67 -13.67 19.31
N THR A 176 8.58 -12.72 19.46
CA THR A 176 9.35 -12.55 20.72
C THR A 176 8.46 -12.11 21.89
N LYS A 177 7.28 -11.58 21.58
CA LYS A 177 6.25 -11.13 22.52
C LYS A 177 5.04 -12.07 22.59
N ASN A 178 5.06 -13.19 21.86
CA ASN A 178 3.99 -14.19 21.78
C ASN A 178 2.64 -13.62 21.31
N TRP A 179 2.65 -12.69 20.35
CA TRP A 179 1.43 -12.20 19.72
C TRP A 179 1.65 -11.93 18.22
N THR A 180 0.55 -11.91 17.48
CA THR A 180 0.48 -11.42 16.11
C THR A 180 -0.54 -10.28 16.00
N ALA A 181 -0.20 -9.21 15.27
CA ALA A 181 -1.09 -8.08 15.09
C ALA A 181 -2.28 -8.46 14.19
N ARG A 182 -3.48 -8.03 14.56
CA ARG A 182 -4.67 -8.18 13.73
C ARG A 182 -4.70 -7.07 12.69
N ILE A 183 -3.86 -7.25 11.68
CA ILE A 183 -3.82 -6.44 10.48
C ILE A 183 -4.11 -7.37 9.31
N LYS A 184 -5.03 -6.97 8.42
CA LYS A 184 -5.28 -7.68 7.16
C LYS A 184 -5.08 -6.73 6.01
N ALA A 185 -4.56 -7.25 4.91
CA ALA A 185 -4.43 -6.52 3.66
C ALA A 185 -5.29 -7.20 2.60
N HIS A 186 -6.11 -6.42 1.93
CA HIS A 186 -6.99 -6.91 0.87
C HIS A 186 -6.50 -6.41 -0.48
N THR A 187 -6.26 -7.33 -1.39
CA THR A 187 -5.75 -7.04 -2.72
C THR A 187 -6.64 -7.61 -3.82
N ARG A 188 -6.49 -7.09 -5.02
CA ARG A 188 -7.03 -7.69 -6.24
C ARG A 188 -5.91 -8.01 -7.20
N THR A 189 -6.04 -9.11 -7.93
CA THR A 189 -5.08 -9.46 -8.97
C THR A 189 -5.32 -8.60 -10.21
N LEU A 190 -4.26 -8.00 -10.75
CA LEU A 190 -4.30 -7.31 -12.04
C LEU A 190 -4.30 -8.31 -13.19
N ASN A 191 -5.23 -8.14 -14.12
CA ASN A 191 -5.23 -8.90 -15.35
C ASN A 191 -4.08 -8.47 -16.26
N GLN A 192 -3.58 -9.36 -17.12
CA GLN A 192 -2.50 -9.08 -18.07
C GLN A 192 -2.84 -7.95 -19.07
N SER A 193 -4.11 -7.64 -19.27
CA SER A 193 -4.59 -6.56 -20.13
C SER A 193 -4.74 -5.22 -19.42
N TRP A 194 -4.53 -5.17 -18.10
CA TRP A 194 -4.62 -3.90 -17.39
C TRP A 194 -3.48 -2.97 -17.78
N VAL A 195 -3.83 -1.71 -17.99
CA VAL A 195 -2.88 -0.62 -18.27
C VAL A 195 -3.27 0.59 -17.42
N PRO A 196 -2.29 1.39 -16.97
CA PRO A 196 -2.59 2.62 -16.23
C PRO A 196 -3.41 3.61 -17.09
N ASP A 197 -4.14 4.47 -16.42
CA ASP A 197 -4.84 5.58 -17.06
C ASP A 197 -3.86 6.53 -17.75
N THR A 198 -4.37 7.28 -18.72
CA THR A 198 -3.55 8.31 -19.40
C THR A 198 -3.33 9.47 -18.43
N PRO A 199 -2.08 9.90 -18.21
CA PRO A 199 -1.80 11.03 -17.33
C PRO A 199 -2.44 12.33 -17.84
N VAL A 200 -3.00 13.10 -16.93
CA VAL A 200 -3.31 14.51 -17.20
C VAL A 200 -2.00 15.27 -17.19
N PHE A 201 -1.69 15.97 -18.28
CA PHE A 201 -0.40 16.65 -18.42
C PHE A 201 -0.55 18.07 -18.99
N GLN A 202 0.48 18.88 -18.75
CA GLN A 202 0.61 20.24 -19.25
C GLN A 202 1.97 20.42 -19.91
N VAL A 203 2.02 21.34 -20.89
CA VAL A 203 3.28 21.73 -21.56
C VAL A 203 3.45 23.22 -21.45
N LYS A 204 4.61 23.65 -20.96
CA LYS A 204 5.01 25.06 -20.89
C LYS A 204 6.29 25.28 -21.70
N ALA A 205 6.20 26.16 -22.69
CA ALA A 205 7.36 26.58 -23.45
C ALA A 205 8.12 27.71 -22.72
N TYR A 206 9.45 27.67 -22.79
CA TYR A 206 10.33 28.67 -22.20
C TYR A 206 11.22 29.29 -23.26
N ASN A 207 11.34 30.61 -23.23
CA ASN A 207 12.18 31.38 -24.16
C ASN A 207 13.70 31.01 -24.10
N SER A 208 14.09 30.33 -23.01
CA SER A 208 15.43 29.76 -22.82
C SER A 208 15.70 28.49 -23.64
N GLY A 209 14.85 28.17 -24.61
CA GLY A 209 15.07 27.08 -25.58
C GLY A 209 14.72 25.68 -25.09
N TYR A 210 13.73 25.56 -24.24
CA TYR A 210 13.21 24.25 -23.84
C TYR A 210 11.70 24.26 -23.58
N ASN A 211 11.07 23.09 -23.63
CA ASN A 211 9.71 22.87 -23.19
C ASN A 211 9.72 22.03 -21.91
N LEU A 212 8.89 22.42 -20.93
CA LEU A 212 8.67 21.66 -19.71
C LEU A 212 7.32 20.93 -19.83
N ILE A 213 7.36 19.63 -19.74
CA ILE A 213 6.21 18.76 -19.69
C ILE A 213 6.02 18.34 -18.22
N SER A 214 4.86 18.53 -17.64
CA SER A 214 4.53 18.09 -16.28
C SER A 214 3.21 17.35 -16.28
N TRP A 215 3.06 16.36 -15.41
CA TRP A 215 1.88 15.51 -15.34
C TRP A 215 1.52 15.14 -13.91
N GLU A 216 0.28 14.69 -13.72
CA GLU A 216 -0.21 14.18 -12.46
C GLU A 216 0.18 12.71 -12.28
N LYS A 217 0.39 12.30 -11.02
CA LYS A 217 0.68 10.90 -10.68
C LYS A 217 -0.51 10.02 -11.03
N VAL A 218 -0.27 8.93 -11.75
CA VAL A 218 -1.29 7.94 -12.09
C VAL A 218 -1.20 6.76 -11.13
N SER A 219 -2.33 6.39 -10.56
CA SER A 219 -2.42 5.23 -9.66
C SER A 219 -2.01 3.95 -10.40
N GLY A 220 -1.14 3.16 -9.76
CA GLY A 220 -0.64 1.91 -10.32
C GLY A 220 0.43 2.04 -11.41
N ALA A 221 0.83 3.25 -11.79
CA ALA A 221 1.95 3.43 -12.70
C ALA A 221 3.28 3.12 -11.98
N THR A 222 4.17 2.41 -12.68
CA THR A 222 5.57 2.19 -12.26
C THR A 222 6.55 3.09 -12.99
N GLY A 223 6.07 3.84 -13.99
CA GLY A 223 6.85 4.84 -14.71
C GLY A 223 6.06 5.49 -15.83
N TYR A 224 6.73 6.38 -16.54
CA TYR A 224 6.13 7.19 -17.61
C TYR A 224 7.04 7.28 -18.83
N TYR A 225 6.43 7.17 -20.01
CA TYR A 225 7.04 7.50 -21.27
C TYR A 225 6.61 8.89 -21.72
N VAL A 226 7.56 9.74 -22.11
CA VAL A 226 7.27 11.02 -22.73
C VAL A 226 7.56 10.93 -24.22
N TYR A 227 6.61 11.35 -25.04
CA TYR A 227 6.71 11.34 -26.49
C TYR A 227 6.57 12.74 -27.06
N ARG A 228 7.25 12.97 -28.18
CA ARG A 228 7.19 14.22 -28.96
C ARG A 228 7.00 13.89 -30.45
N LYS A 229 6.30 14.77 -31.16
CA LYS A 229 6.31 14.84 -32.63
C LYS A 229 6.23 16.28 -33.09
N PRO A 230 6.69 16.62 -34.35
CA PRO A 230 6.43 17.91 -34.95
C PRO A 230 4.93 18.20 -35.07
N ALA A 231 4.54 19.46 -34.86
CA ALA A 231 3.11 19.83 -34.94
C ALA A 231 2.57 19.74 -36.39
N ALA A 232 3.43 19.93 -37.37
CA ALA A 232 3.10 19.79 -38.80
C ALA A 232 2.82 18.34 -39.25
N GLY A 233 3.06 17.35 -38.40
CA GLY A 233 2.84 15.94 -38.71
C GLY A 233 4.07 15.08 -38.40
N GLY A 234 3.95 13.77 -38.62
CA GLY A 234 5.06 12.83 -38.35
C GLY A 234 4.73 11.81 -37.26
N LYS A 235 5.67 10.91 -37.03
CA LYS A 235 5.56 9.84 -36.02
C LYS A 235 5.91 10.35 -34.63
N TRP A 236 5.29 9.75 -33.61
CA TRP A 236 5.67 9.94 -32.24
C TRP A 236 7.05 9.34 -31.96
N SER A 237 7.93 10.11 -31.35
CA SER A 237 9.25 9.66 -30.89
C SER A 237 9.27 9.70 -29.37
N GLN A 238 9.67 8.59 -28.74
CA GLN A 238 9.91 8.58 -27.30
C GLN A 238 11.15 9.41 -26.99
N ILE A 239 11.02 10.38 -26.11
CA ILE A 239 12.10 11.29 -25.72
C ILE A 239 12.52 11.10 -24.25
N ALA A 240 11.71 10.42 -23.44
CA ALA A 240 12.07 10.05 -22.09
C ALA A 240 11.35 8.77 -21.63
N ASP A 241 12.00 8.09 -20.68
CA ASP A 241 11.50 6.97 -19.88
C ASP A 241 11.91 7.27 -18.44
N VAL A 242 10.94 7.53 -17.57
CA VAL A 242 11.18 8.03 -16.22
C VAL A 242 10.39 7.23 -15.19
N GLY A 243 10.89 7.20 -13.95
CA GLY A 243 10.24 6.49 -12.83
C GLY A 243 9.02 7.21 -12.27
N THR A 244 8.39 6.60 -11.28
CA THR A 244 7.14 7.10 -10.65
C THR A 244 7.29 8.41 -9.89
N SER A 245 8.49 8.72 -9.41
CA SER A 245 8.79 9.98 -8.70
C SER A 245 8.97 11.18 -9.62
N GLU A 246 9.26 10.93 -10.90
CA GLU A 246 9.48 11.95 -11.90
C GLU A 246 8.14 12.35 -12.54
N LEU A 247 7.61 13.50 -12.15
CA LEU A 247 6.35 14.03 -12.68
C LEU A 247 6.54 15.22 -13.62
N LYS A 248 7.75 15.41 -14.11
CA LYS A 248 8.11 16.45 -15.07
C LYS A 248 9.30 16.02 -15.93
N TYR A 249 9.35 16.52 -17.15
CA TYR A 249 10.46 16.33 -18.06
C TYR A 249 10.79 17.62 -18.79
N LYS A 250 12.08 17.98 -18.84
CA LYS A 250 12.60 19.14 -19.58
C LYS A 250 13.09 18.68 -20.94
N ASP A 251 12.36 19.04 -22.00
CA ASP A 251 12.82 18.81 -23.37
C ASP A 251 13.65 20.00 -23.87
N SER A 252 14.96 19.88 -23.81
CA SER A 252 15.91 20.87 -24.33
C SER A 252 16.36 20.59 -25.75
N LYS A 253 15.85 19.54 -26.40
CA LYS A 253 16.15 19.19 -27.79
C LYS A 253 15.09 19.72 -28.76
N VAL A 254 14.62 20.95 -28.53
CA VAL A 254 13.65 21.64 -29.37
C VAL A 254 14.39 22.63 -30.29
N THR A 255 13.92 22.76 -31.54
CA THR A 255 14.42 23.75 -32.49
C THR A 255 13.70 25.08 -32.29
N ALA A 256 14.41 26.17 -32.32
CA ALA A 256 13.82 27.50 -32.25
C ALA A 256 12.77 27.71 -33.37
N ASN A 257 11.65 28.34 -33.01
CA ASN A 257 10.52 28.61 -33.91
C ASN A 257 9.80 27.35 -34.45
N ALA A 258 10.14 26.13 -33.95
CA ALA A 258 9.42 24.91 -34.30
C ALA A 258 8.31 24.61 -33.27
N SER A 259 7.16 24.17 -33.78
CA SER A 259 6.04 23.73 -32.91
C SER A 259 6.05 22.24 -32.79
N TYR A 260 5.80 21.77 -31.56
CA TYR A 260 5.76 20.33 -31.18
C TYR A 260 4.46 19.97 -30.50
N ARG A 261 4.08 18.71 -30.64
CA ARG A 261 3.02 18.07 -29.83
C ARG A 261 3.69 17.06 -28.91
N TYR A 262 3.16 16.97 -27.69
CA TYR A 262 3.62 16.03 -26.66
C TYR A 262 2.51 15.10 -26.22
N THR A 263 2.87 13.95 -25.70
CA THR A 263 1.99 13.06 -24.94
C THR A 263 2.80 12.33 -23.88
N VAL A 264 2.15 12.01 -22.78
CA VAL A 264 2.70 11.22 -21.68
C VAL A 264 1.89 9.94 -21.55
N LYS A 265 2.58 8.81 -21.41
CA LYS A 265 1.96 7.52 -21.15
C LYS A 265 2.45 6.97 -19.82
N ALA A 266 1.55 6.62 -18.95
CA ALA A 266 1.87 5.80 -17.80
C ALA A 266 2.06 4.34 -18.23
N TYR A 267 2.98 3.63 -17.62
CA TYR A 267 3.10 2.18 -17.73
C TYR A 267 3.19 1.55 -16.35
N TYR A 268 2.79 0.28 -16.25
CA TYR A 268 3.19 -0.54 -15.12
C TYR A 268 4.09 -1.67 -15.62
N GLU A 269 5.07 -2.02 -14.79
CA GLU A 269 6.00 -3.09 -15.09
C GLU A 269 5.78 -4.24 -14.12
N ALA A 270 5.60 -5.45 -14.67
CA ALA A 270 5.51 -6.68 -13.91
C ALA A 270 6.31 -7.78 -14.59
N SER A 271 7.16 -8.47 -13.83
CA SER A 271 7.99 -9.57 -14.33
C SER A 271 8.82 -9.19 -15.57
N GLY A 272 9.39 -7.98 -15.59
CA GLY A 272 10.21 -7.49 -16.70
C GLY A 272 9.44 -7.11 -17.96
N LYS A 273 8.10 -7.11 -17.92
CA LYS A 273 7.25 -6.69 -19.03
C LYS A 273 6.49 -5.42 -18.66
N ARG A 274 6.48 -4.46 -19.58
CA ARG A 274 5.80 -3.18 -19.43
C ARG A 274 4.48 -3.15 -20.17
N TYR A 275 3.45 -2.65 -19.52
CA TYR A 275 2.08 -2.54 -20.02
C TYR A 275 1.68 -1.06 -19.98
N SER A 276 1.30 -0.50 -21.12
CA SER A 276 0.88 0.90 -21.25
C SER A 276 -0.35 1.02 -22.13
N GLY A 277 -1.16 2.04 -21.89
CA GLY A 277 -2.33 2.37 -22.70
C GLY A 277 -1.96 2.82 -24.12
N LYS A 278 -2.99 3.02 -24.94
CA LYS A 278 -2.84 3.61 -26.27
C LYS A 278 -2.52 5.11 -26.14
N TYR A 279 -2.07 5.75 -27.24
CA TYR A 279 -1.89 7.20 -27.32
C TYR A 279 -3.22 7.94 -27.24
#